data_e19979ad5207a84dbe142d1f7beea0b6
#
_entry.id   e19979ad5207a84dbe142d1f7beea0b6
#
_cell.length_a   1.000
_cell.length_b   1.000
_cell.length_c   1.000
_cell.angle_alpha   90.00
_cell.angle_beta   90.00
_cell.angle_gamma   90.00
#
_symmetry.space_group_name_H-M   'P 1'
#
loop_
_entity.id
_entity.type
_entity.pdbx_description
1 polymer ?
#
loop_
_entity_poly.entity_id
_entity_poly.type
_entity_poly.pdbx_seq_one_letter_code
_entity_poly.pdbx_strand_id
1 'polypeptide(L)'
;DKLGIPNEDQSLFFGPNINNNEKPEENAGAAIFSDARLLLFPVRSLRGTFAWVTSPYILNRFARELKEVQGLSISFPTEPLIWAERQAIWVAKPEHLTLEKSKTTEQEKPKTIEQWVVLEDLDLKYHDSTQAKTWFDTLEKILDGSHTTHLLNNHFAIVHDDVMNFLLRNATEIVARIRLMP
;
A
#
# COMPACT_ATOMS: atom_id res chain seq x y z
N ASP A 1 0.77 -9.83 -29.69
CA ASP A 1 1.39 -10.24 -28.44
C ASP A 1 1.31 -9.11 -27.41
N LYS A 2 0.43 -9.24 -26.40
CA LYS A 2 0.14 -8.16 -25.45
C LYS A 2 1.20 -8.02 -24.32
N LEU A 3 2.09 -8.99 -24.20
CA LEU A 3 3.09 -9.02 -23.12
C LEU A 3 4.50 -8.62 -23.57
N GLY A 4 4.72 -8.43 -24.89
CA GLY A 4 6.04 -8.10 -25.44
C GLY A 4 7.10 -9.20 -25.24
N ILE A 5 6.71 -10.39 -24.80
CA ILE A 5 7.60 -11.56 -24.64
C ILE A 5 7.69 -12.26 -25.97
N PRO A 6 8.90 -12.49 -26.53
CA PRO A 6 9.08 -13.28 -27.75
C PRO A 6 8.43 -14.65 -27.62
N ASN A 7 7.83 -15.16 -28.71
CA ASN A 7 7.14 -16.45 -28.70
C ASN A 7 8.06 -17.60 -28.26
N GLU A 8 9.36 -17.51 -28.57
CA GLU A 8 10.38 -18.47 -28.17
C GLU A 8 10.55 -18.56 -26.66
N ASP A 9 10.37 -17.45 -25.96
CA ASP A 9 10.52 -17.38 -24.51
C ASP A 9 9.21 -17.69 -23.76
N GLN A 10 8.05 -17.67 -24.42
CA GLN A 10 6.77 -17.93 -23.77
C GLN A 10 6.68 -19.35 -23.20
N SER A 11 7.18 -20.35 -23.93
CA SER A 11 7.23 -21.73 -23.43
C SER A 11 8.14 -21.89 -22.22
N LEU A 12 9.23 -21.12 -22.15
CA LEU A 12 10.14 -21.12 -21.02
C LEU A 12 9.47 -20.54 -19.76
N PHE A 13 8.73 -19.44 -19.90
CA PHE A 13 8.08 -18.78 -18.77
C PHE A 13 6.79 -19.50 -18.32
N PHE A 14 5.94 -19.89 -19.25
CA PHE A 14 4.58 -20.38 -18.96
C PHE A 14 4.42 -21.90 -19.13
N GLY A 15 5.45 -22.58 -19.59
CA GLY A 15 5.39 -24.00 -19.94
C GLY A 15 4.88 -24.23 -21.37
N PRO A 16 4.91 -25.48 -21.82
CA PRO A 16 4.54 -25.84 -23.18
C PRO A 16 3.05 -25.60 -23.45
N ASN A 17 2.73 -25.19 -24.68
CA ASN A 17 1.36 -25.00 -25.10
C ASN A 17 0.68 -26.37 -25.38
N ILE A 18 -0.23 -26.77 -24.51
CA ILE A 18 -0.92 -28.07 -24.55
C ILE A 18 -1.80 -28.25 -25.82
N ASN A 19 -2.13 -27.15 -26.52
CA ASN A 19 -3.02 -27.18 -27.69
C ASN A 19 -2.32 -27.51 -29.02
N ASN A 20 -0.99 -27.55 -29.05
CA ASN A 20 -0.25 -28.00 -30.23
C ASN A 20 -0.06 -29.49 -30.13
N ASN A 21 -0.48 -30.24 -31.19
CA ASN A 21 -0.28 -31.68 -31.32
C ASN A 21 1.20 -32.13 -31.39
N GLU A 22 2.12 -31.26 -31.01
CA GLU A 22 3.53 -31.54 -30.84
C GLU A 22 3.73 -32.20 -29.47
N LYS A 23 4.66 -33.14 -29.36
CA LYS A 23 4.98 -33.83 -28.13
C LYS A 23 5.22 -32.75 -27.05
N PRO A 24 4.49 -32.77 -25.92
CA PRO A 24 4.71 -31.80 -24.86
C PRO A 24 6.17 -31.88 -24.43
N GLU A 25 6.88 -30.78 -24.54
CA GLU A 25 8.19 -30.66 -23.86
C GLU A 25 7.91 -30.82 -22.36
N GLU A 26 8.64 -31.72 -21.71
CA GLU A 26 8.41 -32.08 -20.30
C GLU A 26 8.92 -31.00 -19.32
N ASN A 27 8.87 -29.72 -19.70
CA ASN A 27 9.38 -28.62 -18.91
C ASN A 27 8.23 -27.85 -18.23
N ALA A 28 8.30 -27.74 -16.91
CA ALA A 28 7.46 -26.80 -16.19
C ALA A 28 7.87 -25.36 -16.53
N GLY A 29 6.92 -24.44 -16.62
CA GLY A 29 7.23 -23.02 -16.78
C GLY A 29 8.04 -22.46 -15.61
N ALA A 30 8.95 -21.54 -15.90
CA ALA A 30 9.80 -20.89 -14.89
C ALA A 30 9.04 -19.82 -14.08
N ALA A 31 7.90 -19.33 -14.58
CA ALA A 31 7.09 -18.33 -13.88
C ALA A 31 6.23 -18.98 -12.80
N ILE A 32 6.41 -18.52 -11.57
CA ILE A 32 5.62 -18.95 -10.41
C ILE A 32 4.62 -17.85 -10.09
N PHE A 33 3.33 -18.16 -10.18
CA PHE A 33 2.25 -17.25 -9.79
C PHE A 33 1.76 -17.63 -8.40
N SER A 34 1.75 -16.64 -7.52
CA SER A 34 1.18 -16.77 -6.18
C SER A 34 0.01 -15.81 -5.99
N ASP A 35 -0.67 -15.90 -4.85
CA ASP A 35 -1.71 -14.95 -4.49
C ASP A 35 -1.18 -13.53 -4.41
N ALA A 36 -1.95 -12.58 -4.95
CA ALA A 36 -1.65 -11.17 -4.77
C ALA A 36 -1.87 -10.77 -3.30
N ARG A 37 -0.90 -10.06 -2.73
CA ARG A 37 -0.96 -9.59 -1.34
C ARG A 37 -1.13 -8.09 -1.30
N LEU A 38 -2.04 -7.63 -0.45
CA LEU A 38 -2.29 -6.21 -0.27
C LEU A 38 -1.03 -5.49 0.25
N LEU A 39 -0.68 -4.37 -0.41
CA LEU A 39 0.35 -3.44 0.03
C LEU A 39 -0.27 -2.10 0.47
N LEU A 40 -1.15 -1.55 -0.34
CA LEU A 40 -1.84 -0.29 -0.13
C LEU A 40 -3.34 -0.49 -0.30
N PHE A 41 -4.12 0.11 0.58
CA PHE A 41 -5.58 0.04 0.54
C PHE A 41 -6.16 1.44 0.38
N PRO A 42 -6.97 1.71 -0.66
CA PRO A 42 -7.61 3.00 -0.83
C PRO A 42 -8.77 3.14 0.16
N VAL A 43 -8.73 4.19 0.98
CA VAL A 43 -9.76 4.48 1.98
C VAL A 43 -10.26 5.90 1.77
N ARG A 44 -11.56 6.11 1.86
CA ARG A 44 -12.15 7.45 1.76
C ARG A 44 -11.61 8.35 2.87
N SER A 45 -11.18 9.54 2.49
CA SER A 45 -10.70 10.57 3.41
C SER A 45 -11.55 11.84 3.27
N LEU A 46 -11.87 12.46 4.39
CA LEU A 46 -12.64 13.70 4.41
C LEU A 46 -11.91 14.84 3.70
N ARG A 47 -10.60 14.90 3.84
CA ARG A 47 -9.74 15.81 3.08
C ARG A 47 -8.92 15.00 2.09
N GLY A 48 -8.79 15.50 0.84
CA GLY A 48 -8.02 14.82 -0.21
C GLY A 48 -8.76 13.67 -0.92
N THR A 49 -10.07 13.48 -0.63
CA THR A 49 -10.95 12.48 -1.25
C THR A 49 -10.67 11.04 -0.78
N PHE A 50 -9.42 10.59 -0.84
CA PHE A 50 -9.00 9.25 -0.38
C PHE A 50 -7.56 9.28 0.14
N ALA A 51 -7.19 8.21 0.85
CA ALA A 51 -5.81 7.94 1.25
C ALA A 51 -5.40 6.51 0.85
N TRP A 52 -4.15 6.34 0.43
CA TRP A 52 -3.50 5.04 0.31
C TRP A 52 -2.99 4.63 1.68
N VAL A 53 -3.69 3.72 2.31
CA VAL A 53 -3.43 3.32 3.69
C VAL A 53 -2.65 2.01 3.73
N THR A 54 -1.66 1.95 4.62
CA THR A 54 -0.91 0.73 4.95
C THR A 54 -0.64 0.66 6.44
N SER A 55 0.00 -0.40 6.90
CA SER A 55 0.34 -0.59 8.31
C SER A 55 1.73 -1.20 8.49
N PRO A 56 2.31 -1.13 9.71
CA PRO A 56 3.60 -1.72 10.01
C PRO A 56 3.69 -3.21 9.64
N TYR A 57 2.66 -3.98 9.94
CA TYR A 57 2.62 -5.40 9.59
C TYR A 57 2.77 -5.64 8.07
N ILE A 58 2.02 -4.88 7.27
CA ILE A 58 2.04 -4.99 5.81
C ILE A 58 3.41 -4.60 5.26
N LEU A 59 3.96 -3.47 5.71
CA LEU A 59 5.26 -2.97 5.25
C LEU A 59 6.42 -3.88 5.65
N ASN A 60 6.45 -4.34 6.88
CA ASN A 60 7.47 -5.27 7.37
C ASN A 60 7.43 -6.61 6.62
N ARG A 61 6.23 -7.12 6.32
CA ARG A 61 6.05 -8.31 5.48
C ARG A 61 6.60 -8.07 4.08
N PHE A 62 6.21 -6.97 3.43
CA PHE A 62 6.66 -6.63 2.09
C PHE A 62 8.19 -6.50 2.00
N ALA A 63 8.81 -5.82 2.96
CA ALA A 63 10.26 -5.69 3.02
C ALA A 63 10.96 -7.04 3.17
N ARG A 64 10.40 -7.97 3.97
CA ARG A 64 10.94 -9.31 4.14
C ARG A 64 10.87 -10.11 2.84
N GLU A 65 9.74 -10.05 2.14
CA GLU A 65 9.54 -10.74 0.86
C GLU A 65 10.50 -10.20 -0.22
N LEU A 66 10.70 -8.89 -0.28
CA LEU A 66 11.62 -8.30 -1.25
C LEU A 66 13.10 -8.60 -0.98
N LYS A 67 13.50 -8.85 0.26
CA LYS A 67 14.87 -9.26 0.58
C LYS A 67 15.27 -10.59 -0.09
N GLU A 68 14.29 -11.43 -0.40
CA GLU A 68 14.51 -12.73 -1.05
C GLU A 68 14.62 -12.59 -2.58
N VAL A 69 14.28 -11.44 -3.14
CA VAL A 69 14.35 -11.20 -4.59
C VAL A 69 15.78 -10.84 -4.98
N GLN A 70 16.41 -11.72 -5.78
CA GLN A 70 17.75 -11.49 -6.29
C GLN A 70 17.78 -10.33 -7.30
N GLY A 71 18.84 -9.50 -7.22
CA GLY A 71 19.04 -8.41 -8.17
C GLY A 71 18.34 -7.08 -7.82
N LEU A 72 17.60 -7.01 -6.72
CA LEU A 72 17.05 -5.75 -6.24
C LEU A 72 18.13 -4.93 -5.51
N SER A 73 18.43 -3.73 -6.04
CA SER A 73 19.39 -2.79 -5.43
C SER A 73 18.78 -1.95 -4.30
N ILE A 74 17.50 -2.17 -3.95
CA ILE A 74 16.78 -1.38 -2.96
C ILE A 74 16.84 -2.08 -1.61
N SER A 75 17.32 -1.35 -0.60
CA SER A 75 17.38 -1.83 0.79
C SER A 75 16.36 -1.11 1.65
N PHE A 76 15.49 -1.88 2.29
CA PHE A 76 14.60 -1.37 3.34
C PHE A 76 15.38 -1.07 4.63
N PRO A 77 14.83 -0.22 5.51
CA PRO A 77 15.38 -0.04 6.86
C PRO A 77 15.56 -1.39 7.56
N THR A 78 16.68 -1.53 8.26
CA THR A 78 17.03 -2.79 8.97
C THR A 78 16.09 -3.02 10.16
N GLU A 79 15.68 -1.94 10.80
CA GLU A 79 14.76 -1.99 11.92
C GLU A 79 13.32 -2.05 11.42
N PRO A 80 12.50 -2.95 11.97
CA PRO A 80 11.10 -3.04 11.61
C PRO A 80 10.37 -1.76 11.98
N LEU A 81 9.40 -1.36 11.16
CA LEU A 81 8.50 -0.26 11.50
C LEU A 81 7.63 -0.69 12.69
N ILE A 82 7.61 0.15 13.73
CA ILE A 82 6.79 -0.04 14.92
C ILE A 82 5.88 1.17 15.07
N TRP A 83 4.59 0.93 15.31
CA TRP A 83 3.59 1.96 15.53
C TRP A 83 2.77 1.64 16.77
N ALA A 84 3.07 2.28 17.88
CA ALA A 84 2.50 1.94 19.18
C ALA A 84 1.13 2.59 19.46
N GLU A 85 0.88 3.78 18.90
CA GLU A 85 -0.33 4.55 19.17
C GLU A 85 -1.47 4.17 18.21
N ARG A 86 -2.51 3.53 18.74
CA ARG A 86 -3.65 3.05 17.94
C ARG A 86 -4.42 4.15 17.23
N GLN A 87 -4.53 5.33 17.84
CA GLN A 87 -5.26 6.48 17.30
C GLN A 87 -4.38 7.44 16.51
N ALA A 88 -3.13 7.09 16.27
CA ALA A 88 -2.21 7.91 15.51
C ALA A 88 -2.15 7.47 14.05
N ILE A 89 -1.92 8.45 13.19
CA ILE A 89 -1.68 8.28 11.76
C ILE A 89 -0.47 9.11 11.34
N TRP A 90 0.37 8.55 10.48
CA TRP A 90 1.38 9.30 9.75
C TRP A 90 0.95 9.46 8.29
N VAL A 91 1.17 10.63 7.72
CA VAL A 91 0.88 10.93 6.32
C VAL A 91 2.09 11.57 5.65
N ALA A 92 2.33 11.23 4.39
CA ALA A 92 3.50 11.74 3.67
C ALA A 92 3.43 13.24 3.42
N LYS A 93 2.22 13.78 3.19
CA LYS A 93 1.95 15.19 2.95
C LYS A 93 0.79 15.65 3.83
N PRO A 94 1.08 16.14 5.06
CA PRO A 94 0.05 16.58 6.00
C PRO A 94 -0.92 17.61 5.41
N GLU A 95 -0.42 18.55 4.60
CA GLU A 95 -1.19 19.61 3.97
C GLU A 95 -2.33 19.10 3.06
N HIS A 96 -2.25 17.86 2.59
CA HIS A 96 -3.27 17.26 1.72
C HIS A 96 -4.35 16.48 2.48
N LEU A 97 -4.01 15.89 3.61
CA LEU A 97 -4.89 14.96 4.32
C LEU A 97 -5.31 15.42 5.71
N THR A 98 -4.56 16.35 6.37
CA THR A 98 -4.85 16.75 7.73
C THR A 98 -5.86 17.89 7.81
N LEU A 99 -6.66 17.87 8.87
CA LEU A 99 -7.57 18.91 9.30
C LEU A 99 -7.07 19.49 10.64
N GLU A 100 -7.20 20.78 10.83
CA GLU A 100 -6.86 21.44 12.08
C GLU A 100 -8.06 21.44 13.03
N LYS A 101 -7.88 20.91 14.24
CA LYS A 101 -8.84 21.04 15.34
C LYS A 101 -8.24 21.95 16.41
N SER A 102 -8.87 23.08 16.69
CA SER A 102 -8.47 23.92 17.82
C SER A 102 -9.13 23.41 19.08
N LYS A 103 -8.34 23.03 20.09
CA LYS A 103 -8.85 22.81 21.45
C LYS A 103 -8.94 24.17 22.15
N THR A 104 -10.17 24.63 22.40
CA THR A 104 -10.43 25.72 23.32
C THR A 104 -10.49 25.14 24.72
N THR A 105 -9.42 25.26 25.49
CA THR A 105 -9.45 24.98 26.93
C THR A 105 -9.90 26.28 27.62
N GLU A 106 -10.88 26.18 28.51
CA GLU A 106 -11.47 27.33 29.25
C GLU A 106 -10.49 28.07 30.17
N GLN A 107 -9.23 27.69 30.19
CA GLN A 107 -8.17 28.37 30.94
C GLN A 107 -7.10 28.82 29.97
N GLU A 108 -6.77 30.10 30.00
CA GLU A 108 -5.83 30.89 29.18
C GLU A 108 -4.46 30.22 28.93
N LYS A 109 -4.43 29.14 28.18
CA LYS A 109 -3.21 28.53 27.67
C LYS A 109 -3.16 28.69 26.13
N PRO A 110 -1.95 28.81 25.55
CA PRO A 110 -1.84 29.01 24.10
C PRO A 110 -2.60 27.90 23.35
N LYS A 111 -3.41 28.30 22.36
CA LYS A 111 -4.16 27.38 21.50
C LYS A 111 -3.20 26.33 20.92
N THR A 112 -3.33 25.11 21.37
CA THR A 112 -2.62 24.00 20.72
C THR A 112 -3.43 23.57 19.51
N ILE A 113 -2.87 23.76 18.33
CA ILE A 113 -3.46 23.28 17.08
C ILE A 113 -3.07 21.82 16.94
N GLU A 114 -4.06 20.94 16.95
CA GLU A 114 -3.85 19.52 16.67
C GLU A 114 -4.27 19.21 15.24
N GLN A 115 -3.46 18.41 14.55
CA GLN A 115 -3.75 17.95 13.20
C GLN A 115 -4.38 16.55 13.25
N TRP A 116 -5.44 16.37 12.50
CA TRP A 116 -6.23 15.13 12.45
C TRP A 116 -6.49 14.71 11.02
N VAL A 117 -6.54 13.42 10.80
CA VAL A 117 -6.97 12.81 9.53
C VAL A 117 -8.24 12.03 9.80
N VAL A 118 -9.25 12.22 8.97
CA VAL A 118 -10.52 11.50 9.05
C VAL A 118 -10.57 10.49 7.91
N LEU A 119 -10.51 9.21 8.28
CA LEU A 119 -10.63 8.09 7.34
C LEU A 119 -11.94 7.34 7.64
N GLU A 120 -12.84 7.28 6.64
CA GLU A 120 -14.22 6.84 6.85
C GLU A 120 -14.83 7.62 8.04
N ASP A 121 -15.19 6.91 9.11
CA ASP A 121 -15.75 7.46 10.34
C ASP A 121 -14.72 7.54 11.50
N LEU A 122 -13.42 7.34 11.19
CA LEU A 122 -12.36 7.34 12.19
C LEU A 122 -11.61 8.68 12.20
N ASP A 123 -11.57 9.30 13.36
CA ASP A 123 -10.71 10.45 13.65
C ASP A 123 -9.36 9.97 14.17
N LEU A 124 -8.29 10.18 13.39
CA LEU A 124 -6.94 9.77 13.73
C LEU A 124 -6.05 10.99 13.92
N LYS A 125 -5.30 11.03 15.01
CA LYS A 125 -4.40 12.14 15.32
C LYS A 125 -3.12 12.03 14.49
N TYR A 126 -2.76 13.08 13.77
CA TYR A 126 -1.49 13.11 13.07
C TYR A 126 -0.31 13.06 14.06
N HIS A 127 0.63 12.17 13.76
CA HIS A 127 1.87 12.01 14.51
C HIS A 127 3.05 11.99 13.54
N ASP A 128 3.98 12.91 13.71
CA ASP A 128 5.20 12.92 12.90
C ASP A 128 6.15 11.80 13.32
N SER A 129 6.74 11.10 12.34
CA SER A 129 7.64 9.98 12.57
C SER A 129 8.73 9.91 11.50
N THR A 130 9.97 10.10 11.93
CA THR A 130 11.14 9.95 11.07
C THR A 130 11.26 8.51 10.53
N GLN A 131 10.91 7.50 11.34
CA GLN A 131 10.93 6.12 10.92
C GLN A 131 9.90 5.87 9.81
N ALA A 132 8.65 6.34 9.98
CA ALA A 132 7.61 6.24 8.96
C ALA A 132 8.04 6.94 7.66
N LYS A 133 8.65 8.11 7.76
CA LYS A 133 9.20 8.83 6.61
C LYS A 133 10.26 8.03 5.87
N THR A 134 11.22 7.43 6.58
CA THR A 134 12.28 6.62 5.96
C THR A 134 11.70 5.40 5.21
N TRP A 135 10.68 4.76 5.77
CA TRP A 135 9.98 3.65 5.13
C TRP A 135 9.22 4.10 3.87
N PHE A 136 8.55 5.26 3.94
CA PHE A 136 7.87 5.83 2.79
C PHE A 136 8.85 6.19 1.67
N ASP A 137 9.95 6.88 1.97
CA ASP A 137 10.98 7.28 1.00
C ASP A 137 11.60 6.06 0.29
N THR A 138 11.67 4.91 0.97
CA THR A 138 12.12 3.65 0.39
C THR A 138 11.06 3.03 -0.52
N LEU A 139 9.81 3.02 -0.07
CA LEU A 139 8.69 2.51 -0.85
C LEU A 139 8.47 3.34 -2.12
N GLU A 140 8.58 4.66 -2.03
CA GLU A 140 8.47 5.57 -3.16
C GLU A 140 9.47 5.22 -4.26
N LYS A 141 10.73 4.93 -3.92
CA LYS A 141 11.77 4.53 -4.88
C LYS A 141 11.44 3.21 -5.61
N ILE A 142 10.74 2.29 -4.96
CA ILE A 142 10.32 1.02 -5.56
C ILE A 142 9.17 1.25 -6.54
N LEU A 143 8.27 2.14 -6.20
CA LEU A 143 7.09 2.48 -6.99
C LEU A 143 7.35 3.60 -7.99
N ASP A 144 8.55 4.23 -7.93
CA ASP A 144 8.97 5.28 -8.84
C ASP A 144 9.16 4.71 -10.26
N GLY A 145 8.58 5.39 -11.24
CA GLY A 145 8.55 4.94 -12.64
C GLY A 145 7.13 4.82 -13.18
N SER A 146 6.12 4.92 -12.33
CA SER A 146 4.73 5.01 -12.76
C SER A 146 4.22 6.44 -12.59
N HIS A 147 3.31 6.88 -13.48
CA HIS A 147 2.58 8.16 -13.37
C HIS A 147 1.77 8.31 -12.07
N THR A 148 1.85 7.32 -11.17
CA THR A 148 1.14 7.25 -9.89
C THR A 148 1.90 7.87 -8.72
N THR A 149 3.18 8.27 -8.89
CA THR A 149 4.03 8.81 -7.81
C THR A 149 3.41 10.03 -7.12
N HIS A 150 2.84 10.96 -7.89
CA HIS A 150 2.17 12.14 -7.33
C HIS A 150 0.92 11.79 -6.50
N LEU A 151 0.14 10.81 -6.94
CA LEU A 151 -1.05 10.36 -6.21
C LEU A 151 -0.64 9.65 -4.92
N LEU A 152 0.44 8.87 -4.97
CA LEU A 152 0.97 8.21 -3.79
C LEU A 152 1.45 9.24 -2.77
N ASN A 153 2.31 10.20 -3.17
CA ASN A 153 2.89 11.19 -2.27
C ASN A 153 1.86 12.03 -1.55
N ASN A 154 0.82 12.46 -2.24
CA ASN A 154 -0.19 13.34 -1.67
C ASN A 154 -1.20 12.62 -0.78
N HIS A 155 -1.33 11.30 -0.94
CA HIS A 155 -2.41 10.52 -0.32
C HIS A 155 -1.92 9.35 0.54
N PHE A 156 -0.61 9.17 0.72
CA PHE A 156 -0.07 8.04 1.47
C PHE A 156 -0.20 8.21 2.99
N ALA A 157 -0.63 7.13 3.65
CA ALA A 157 -0.82 7.11 5.10
C ALA A 157 -0.40 5.77 5.72
N ILE A 158 0.18 5.84 6.93
CA ILE A 158 0.49 4.68 7.78
C ILE A 158 -0.35 4.77 9.04
N VAL A 159 -1.09 3.70 9.33
CA VAL A 159 -1.93 3.56 10.52
C VAL A 159 -1.50 2.36 11.35
N HIS A 160 -1.97 2.28 12.61
CA HIS A 160 -1.80 1.09 13.44
C HIS A 160 -2.46 -0.15 12.80
N ASP A 161 -1.89 -1.34 13.07
CA ASP A 161 -2.40 -2.60 12.50
C ASP A 161 -3.87 -2.88 12.86
N ASP A 162 -4.31 -2.53 14.08
CA ASP A 162 -5.71 -2.65 14.49
C ASP A 162 -6.64 -1.74 13.66
N VAL A 163 -6.20 -0.51 13.37
CA VAL A 163 -6.94 0.43 12.51
C VAL A 163 -7.00 -0.12 11.09
N MET A 164 -5.89 -0.63 10.57
CA MET A 164 -5.86 -1.26 9.25
C MET A 164 -6.84 -2.43 9.16
N ASN A 165 -6.86 -3.30 10.16
CA ASN A 165 -7.79 -4.42 10.23
C ASN A 165 -9.26 -3.96 10.28
N PHE A 166 -9.56 -2.87 11.02
CA PHE A 166 -10.89 -2.27 11.03
C PHE A 166 -11.26 -1.73 9.64
N LEU A 167 -10.38 -0.99 8.98
CA LEU A 167 -10.63 -0.43 7.64
C LEU A 167 -10.85 -1.54 6.61
N LEU A 168 -10.06 -2.61 6.65
CA LEU A 168 -10.23 -3.75 5.74
C LEU A 168 -11.58 -4.44 5.88
N ARG A 169 -12.20 -4.41 7.06
CA ARG A 169 -13.52 -5.01 7.30
C ARG A 169 -14.68 -4.08 6.97
N ASN A 170 -14.49 -2.77 7.11
CA ASN A 170 -15.61 -1.82 7.08
C ASN A 170 -15.56 -0.86 5.88
N ALA A 171 -14.38 -0.63 5.30
CA ALA A 171 -14.19 0.30 4.16
C ALA A 171 -14.07 -0.42 2.80
N THR A 172 -14.31 -1.73 2.75
CA THR A 172 -14.34 -2.48 1.48
C THR A 172 -15.70 -2.37 0.81
N GLU A 173 -15.70 -1.99 -0.47
CA GLU A 173 -16.90 -2.01 -1.29
C GLU A 173 -17.19 -3.43 -1.80
N ILE A 174 -18.42 -3.89 -1.58
CA ILE A 174 -18.89 -5.18 -2.12
C ILE A 174 -19.49 -4.92 -3.50
N VAL A 175 -18.75 -5.29 -4.55
CA VAL A 175 -19.24 -5.21 -5.93
C VAL A 175 -19.77 -6.57 -6.38
N ALA A 176 -21.06 -6.66 -6.62
CA ALA A 176 -21.67 -7.85 -7.21
C ALA A 176 -21.26 -7.95 -8.69
N ARG A 177 -20.56 -9.03 -9.08
CA ARG A 177 -20.27 -9.32 -10.48
C ARG A 177 -21.31 -10.31 -11.02
N ILE A 178 -22.19 -9.81 -11.88
CA ILE A 178 -23.14 -10.65 -12.63
C ILE A 178 -22.55 -10.92 -14.00
N ARG A 179 -22.34 -12.18 -14.32
CA ARG A 179 -22.02 -12.59 -15.69
C ARG A 179 -23.34 -12.86 -16.42
N LEU A 180 -23.76 -11.95 -17.27
CA LEU A 180 -24.84 -12.23 -18.21
C LEU A 180 -24.29 -13.20 -19.28
N MET A 181 -24.84 -14.42 -19.32
CA MET A 181 -24.58 -15.30 -20.44
C MET A 181 -25.49 -14.90 -21.61
N PRO A 182 -24.99 -14.86 -22.82
CA PRO A 182 -25.79 -14.56 -24.01
C PRO A 182 -26.85 -15.65 -24.30
#